data_cddc810c50e9f88704497497934ed74a
#
_entry.id   cddc810c50e9f88704497497934ed74a
#
_cell.length_a   1.000
_cell.length_b   1.000
_cell.length_c   1.000
_cell.angle_alpha   90.00
_cell.angle_beta   90.00
_cell.angle_gamma   90.00
#
_symmetry.space_group_name_H-M   'P 1'
#
loop_
_entity.id
_entity.type
_entity.pdbx_description
1 polymer ?
#
loop_
_entity_poly.entity_id
_entity_poly.type
_entity_poly.pdbx_seq_one_letter_code
_entity_poly.pdbx_strand_id
1 'polypeptide(L)'
;MLNRDLLYKTAENMGVKIDDDAFRRFDIYAELLFETNKKFNLTAITEPDDMTVKHFADCLSVFKYVDFKEGARLIDVGTGAGFPGLVLLLARPDLDVTFLDGTGKKKVRNFSLGMRQ
;
A
#
# COMPACT_ATOMS: atom_id res chain seq x y z
N MET A 1 8.80 11.37 2.12
CA MET A 1 7.89 12.14 1.31
C MET A 1 6.43 12.02 1.75
N LEU A 2 5.98 10.84 2.20
CA LEU A 2 4.70 10.78 2.89
C LEU A 2 4.79 11.52 4.22
N ASN A 3 3.68 12.06 4.67
CA ASN A 3 3.61 12.71 5.97
C ASN A 3 3.50 11.64 7.06
N ARG A 4 4.62 11.35 7.73
CA ARG A 4 4.70 10.30 8.73
C ARG A 4 3.74 10.52 9.90
N ASP A 5 3.77 11.72 10.47
CA ASP A 5 2.93 12.02 11.64
C ASP A 5 1.45 11.92 11.29
N LEU A 6 1.08 12.40 10.11
CA LEU A 6 -0.30 12.33 9.63
C LEU A 6 -0.73 10.88 9.43
N LEU A 7 0.12 10.04 8.85
CA LEU A 7 -0.20 8.64 8.63
C LEU A 7 -0.36 7.88 9.94
N TYR A 8 0.58 8.05 10.87
CA TYR A 8 0.49 7.38 12.17
C TYR A 8 -0.75 7.82 12.93
N LYS A 9 -1.03 9.11 12.94
CA LYS A 9 -2.21 9.64 13.64
C LYS A 9 -3.51 9.11 13.04
N THR A 10 -3.60 9.10 11.73
CA THR A 10 -4.79 8.62 11.03
C THR A 10 -4.98 7.12 11.28
N ALA A 11 -3.91 6.34 11.21
CA ALA A 11 -3.96 4.91 11.47
C ALA A 11 -4.37 4.64 12.93
N GLU A 12 -3.80 5.40 13.87
CA GLU A 12 -4.14 5.26 15.29
C GLU A 12 -5.63 5.53 15.52
N ASN A 13 -6.17 6.56 14.89
CA ASN A 13 -7.60 6.88 15.01
C ASN A 13 -8.49 5.77 14.48
N MET A 14 -8.00 4.96 13.54
CA MET A 14 -8.73 3.81 13.01
C MET A 14 -8.48 2.53 13.81
N GLY A 15 -7.60 2.56 14.79
CA GLY A 15 -7.20 1.37 15.53
C GLY A 15 -6.26 0.46 14.75
N VAL A 16 -5.58 0.97 13.75
CA VAL A 16 -4.64 0.23 12.91
C VAL A 16 -3.22 0.60 13.32
N LYS A 17 -2.38 -0.41 13.58
CA LYS A 17 -0.98 -0.20 13.94
C LYS A 17 -0.10 -0.36 12.72
N ILE A 18 0.83 0.57 12.56
CA ILE A 18 1.90 0.45 11.57
C ILE A 18 3.24 0.68 12.27
N ASP A 19 4.23 -0.10 11.90
CA ASP A 19 5.57 0.08 12.45
C ASP A 19 6.45 0.88 11.49
N ASP A 20 7.66 1.19 11.94
CA ASP A 20 8.59 1.99 11.15
C ASP A 20 9.02 1.29 9.86
N ASP A 21 9.12 -0.02 9.89
CA ASP A 21 9.47 -0.78 8.70
C ASP A 21 8.36 -0.70 7.64
N ALA A 22 7.11 -0.81 8.08
CA ALA A 22 5.96 -0.64 7.19
C ALA A 22 5.94 0.77 6.60
N PHE A 23 6.16 1.78 7.43
CA PHE A 23 6.19 3.15 6.94
C PHE A 23 7.30 3.35 5.90
N ARG A 24 8.47 2.79 6.13
CA ARG A 24 9.57 2.88 5.18
C ARG A 24 9.19 2.27 3.83
N ARG A 25 8.54 1.12 3.84
CA ARG A 25 8.06 0.48 2.61
C ARG A 25 7.04 1.35 1.89
N PHE A 26 6.10 1.93 2.63
CA PHE A 26 5.12 2.85 2.04
C PHE A 26 5.81 4.06 1.40
N ASP A 27 6.79 4.63 2.09
CA ASP A 27 7.45 5.84 1.62
C ASP A 27 8.26 5.58 0.34
N ILE A 28 8.96 4.44 0.28
CA ILE A 28 9.68 4.04 -0.93
C ILE A 28 8.70 3.87 -2.10
N TYR A 29 7.58 3.21 -1.86
CA TYR A 29 6.57 3.03 -2.90
C TYR A 29 5.97 4.36 -3.33
N ALA A 30 5.69 5.24 -2.39
CA ALA A 30 5.13 6.55 -2.69
C ALA A 30 6.07 7.37 -3.57
N GLU A 31 7.37 7.37 -3.28
CA GLU A 31 8.34 8.06 -4.11
C GLU A 31 8.36 7.51 -5.52
N LEU A 32 8.37 6.18 -5.65
CA LEU A 32 8.34 5.55 -6.95
C LEU A 32 7.07 5.89 -7.71
N LEU A 33 5.93 5.91 -7.02
CA LEU A 33 4.65 6.25 -7.61
C LEU A 33 4.63 7.70 -8.10
N PHE A 34 5.16 8.63 -7.32
CA PHE A 34 5.26 10.03 -7.74
C PHE A 34 6.12 10.19 -9.00
N GLU A 35 7.26 9.53 -9.02
CA GLU A 35 8.16 9.60 -10.18
C GLU A 35 7.51 9.00 -11.43
N THR A 36 6.86 7.87 -11.28
CA THR A 36 6.19 7.20 -12.39
C THR A 36 4.99 8.01 -12.86
N ASN A 37 4.27 8.63 -11.94
CA ASN A 37 3.07 9.41 -12.26
C ASN A 37 3.39 10.64 -13.10
N LYS A 38 4.57 11.21 -12.95
CA LYS A 38 5.02 12.33 -13.80
C LYS A 38 5.06 11.92 -15.27
N LYS A 39 5.29 10.64 -15.56
CA LYS A 39 5.39 10.14 -16.93
C LYS A 39 4.08 9.58 -17.44
N PHE A 40 3.27 8.93 -16.60
CA PHE A 40 2.17 8.10 -17.06
C PHE A 40 0.81 8.45 -16.47
N ASN A 41 0.71 9.47 -15.61
CA ASN A 41 -0.56 9.88 -15.01
C ASN A 41 -1.34 8.72 -14.36
N LEU A 42 -0.66 7.93 -13.52
CA LEU A 42 -1.27 6.76 -12.89
C LEU A 42 -2.34 7.13 -11.87
N THR A 43 -2.26 8.31 -11.28
CA THR A 43 -3.22 8.79 -10.31
C THR A 43 -3.34 10.32 -10.42
N ALA A 44 -4.52 10.83 -10.09
CA ALA A 44 -4.76 12.27 -10.02
C ALA A 44 -4.24 12.89 -8.73
N ILE A 45 -3.89 12.06 -7.74
CA ILE A 45 -3.43 12.55 -6.43
C ILE A 45 -1.92 12.73 -6.47
N THR A 46 -1.46 13.97 -6.37
CA THR A 46 -0.05 14.31 -6.49
C THR A 46 0.55 14.96 -5.26
N GLU A 47 -0.28 15.40 -4.30
CA GLU A 47 0.21 16.03 -3.08
C GLU A 47 0.52 14.98 -2.01
N PRO A 48 1.65 15.09 -1.28
CA PRO A 48 2.04 14.10 -0.28
C PRO A 48 0.99 13.85 0.80
N ASP A 49 0.37 14.90 1.32
CA ASP A 49 -0.63 14.74 2.38
C ASP A 49 -1.90 14.06 1.85
N ASP A 50 -2.34 14.41 0.65
CA ASP A 50 -3.48 13.74 0.02
C ASP A 50 -3.15 12.27 -0.25
N MET A 51 -1.95 11.98 -0.73
CA MET A 51 -1.50 10.62 -0.95
C MET A 51 -1.51 9.84 0.37
N THR A 52 -1.01 10.45 1.44
CA THR A 52 -0.96 9.83 2.76
C THR A 52 -2.36 9.42 3.25
N VAL A 53 -3.35 10.32 3.11
CA VAL A 53 -4.68 10.08 3.64
C VAL A 53 -5.55 9.30 2.65
N LYS A 54 -5.64 9.75 1.41
CA LYS A 54 -6.60 9.21 0.45
C LYS A 54 -6.20 7.87 -0.13
N HIS A 55 -4.90 7.58 -0.19
CA HIS A 55 -4.44 6.29 -0.67
C HIS A 55 -3.97 5.38 0.44
N PHE A 56 -2.94 5.78 1.19
CA PHE A 56 -2.35 4.86 2.17
C PHE A 56 -3.25 4.62 3.37
N ALA A 57 -3.71 5.67 4.04
CA ALA A 57 -4.56 5.48 5.21
C ALA A 57 -5.90 4.85 4.84
N ASP A 58 -6.47 5.25 3.71
CA ASP A 58 -7.73 4.68 3.26
C ASP A 58 -7.61 3.17 2.98
N CYS A 59 -6.53 2.75 2.32
CA CYS A 59 -6.27 1.32 2.09
C CYS A 59 -6.07 0.58 3.42
N LEU A 60 -5.35 1.17 4.35
CA LEU A 60 -5.10 0.56 5.66
C LEU A 60 -6.39 0.38 6.47
N SER A 61 -7.44 1.13 6.16
CA SER A 61 -8.72 1.00 6.86
C SER A 61 -9.32 -0.40 6.73
N VAL A 62 -8.90 -1.17 5.74
CA VAL A 62 -9.33 -2.57 5.59
C VAL A 62 -8.98 -3.38 6.84
N PHE A 63 -7.82 -3.12 7.44
CA PHE A 63 -7.41 -3.82 8.66
C PHE A 63 -8.31 -3.52 9.87
N LYS A 64 -9.08 -2.44 9.81
CA LYS A 64 -10.05 -2.14 10.85
C LYS A 64 -11.21 -3.13 10.85
N TYR A 65 -11.57 -3.63 9.66
CA TYR A 65 -12.76 -4.47 9.49
C TYR A 65 -12.44 -5.92 9.26
N VAL A 66 -11.22 -6.22 8.82
CA VAL A 66 -10.82 -7.59 8.48
C VAL A 66 -9.55 -7.95 9.21
N ASP A 67 -9.59 -9.06 9.94
CA ASP A 67 -8.43 -9.61 10.65
C ASP A 67 -7.85 -10.73 9.80
N PHE A 68 -6.78 -10.42 9.08
CA PHE A 68 -6.13 -11.40 8.21
C PHE A 68 -5.24 -12.33 9.01
N LYS A 69 -5.41 -13.62 8.82
CA LYS A 69 -4.50 -14.62 9.37
C LYS A 69 -3.14 -14.51 8.71
N GLU A 70 -2.11 -14.97 9.40
CA GLU A 70 -0.78 -15.03 8.82
C GLU A 70 -0.80 -15.81 7.50
N GLY A 71 -0.19 -15.24 6.48
CA GLY A 71 -0.13 -15.85 5.17
C GLY A 71 -1.45 -15.85 4.40
N ALA A 72 -2.43 -15.05 4.83
CA ALA A 72 -3.74 -15.02 4.16
C ALA A 72 -3.60 -14.69 2.68
N ARG A 73 -4.48 -15.29 1.87
CA ARG A 73 -4.50 -15.07 0.43
C ARG A 73 -5.51 -14.00 0.08
N LEU A 74 -5.07 -13.05 -0.74
CA LEU A 74 -5.89 -11.95 -1.21
C LEU A 74 -5.84 -11.86 -2.72
N ILE A 75 -6.96 -11.45 -3.31
CA ILE A 75 -6.99 -11.13 -4.75
C ILE A 75 -7.43 -9.68 -4.87
N ASP A 76 -6.62 -8.90 -5.57
CA ASP A 76 -6.91 -7.50 -5.85
C ASP A 76 -7.17 -7.37 -7.35
N VAL A 77 -8.36 -6.92 -7.70
CA VAL A 77 -8.83 -6.88 -9.09
C VAL A 77 -8.85 -5.45 -9.60
N GLY A 78 -8.19 -5.22 -10.75
CA GLY A 78 -8.22 -3.92 -11.39
C GLY A 78 -7.41 -2.84 -10.68
N THR A 79 -6.24 -3.20 -10.17
CA THR A 79 -5.50 -2.34 -9.24
C THR A 79 -4.87 -1.11 -9.86
N GLY A 80 -4.56 -1.10 -11.13
CA GLY A 80 -3.83 0.01 -11.74
C GLY A 80 -2.51 0.29 -11.02
N ALA A 81 -2.49 1.29 -10.13
CA ALA A 81 -1.29 1.70 -9.40
C ALA A 81 -0.96 0.81 -8.19
N GLY A 82 -1.68 -0.29 -7.98
CA GLY A 82 -1.41 -1.22 -6.89
C GLY A 82 -2.21 -0.98 -5.61
N PHE A 83 -3.20 -0.11 -5.65
CA PHE A 83 -4.07 0.16 -4.50
C PHE A 83 -5.36 -0.67 -4.61
N PRO A 84 -5.87 -1.24 -3.52
CA PRO A 84 -5.30 -1.26 -2.16
C PRO A 84 -4.32 -2.40 -1.89
N GLY A 85 -4.27 -3.42 -2.77
CA GLY A 85 -3.57 -4.68 -2.49
C GLY A 85 -2.10 -4.50 -2.14
N LEU A 86 -1.39 -3.64 -2.85
CA LEU A 86 0.02 -3.43 -2.58
C LEU A 86 0.25 -2.75 -1.23
N VAL A 87 -0.60 -1.79 -0.86
CA VAL A 87 -0.47 -1.14 0.45
C VAL A 87 -0.67 -2.17 1.57
N LEU A 88 -1.66 -3.06 1.43
CA LEU A 88 -1.87 -4.12 2.40
C LEU A 88 -0.67 -5.04 2.50
N LEU A 89 -0.08 -5.40 1.37
CA LEU A 89 1.10 -6.26 1.33
C LEU A 89 2.32 -5.57 1.95
N LEU A 90 2.50 -4.28 1.71
CA LEU A 90 3.60 -3.53 2.31
C LEU A 90 3.45 -3.41 3.83
N ALA A 91 2.21 -3.34 4.33
CA ALA A 91 1.94 -3.34 5.75
C ALA A 91 2.12 -4.73 6.37
N ARG A 92 1.75 -5.77 5.64
CA ARG A 92 1.78 -7.16 6.08
C ARG A 92 2.48 -8.00 5.02
N PRO A 93 3.83 -8.04 5.01
CA PRO A 93 4.58 -8.77 3.97
C PRO A 93 4.33 -10.28 3.95
N ASP A 94 3.74 -10.83 5.00
CA ASP A 94 3.36 -12.24 5.05
C ASP A 94 2.17 -12.60 4.15
N LEU A 95 1.40 -11.60 3.70
CA LEU A 95 0.23 -11.85 2.87
C LEU A 95 0.62 -12.37 1.49
N ASP A 96 -0.24 -13.22 0.93
CA ASP A 96 -0.09 -13.76 -0.41
C ASP A 96 -1.11 -13.07 -1.31
N VAL A 97 -0.65 -12.04 -2.03
CA VAL A 97 -1.53 -11.19 -2.83
C VAL A 97 -1.39 -11.49 -4.31
N THR A 98 -2.53 -11.73 -4.96
CA THR A 98 -2.59 -11.90 -6.41
C THR A 98 -3.25 -10.66 -7.00
N PHE A 99 -2.57 -10.04 -7.96
CA PHE A 99 -3.08 -8.86 -8.67
C PHE A 99 -3.64 -9.30 -10.02
N LEU A 100 -4.90 -8.97 -10.27
CA LEU A 100 -5.55 -9.21 -11.56
C LEU A 100 -5.86 -7.88 -12.21
N ASP A 101 -5.42 -7.71 -13.45
CA ASP A 101 -5.79 -6.55 -14.25
C ASP A 101 -6.13 -6.98 -15.67
N GLY A 102 -6.39 -6.02 -16.57
CA GLY A 102 -6.77 -6.31 -17.94
C GLY A 102 -5.70 -7.02 -18.76
N THR A 103 -4.46 -7.05 -18.30
CA THR A 103 -3.35 -7.67 -19.03
C THR A 103 -2.97 -9.03 -18.44
N GLY A 104 -3.53 -9.43 -17.31
CA GLY A 104 -3.24 -10.72 -16.74
C GLY A 104 -3.15 -10.73 -15.23
N LYS A 105 -2.54 -11.79 -14.72
CA LYS A 105 -2.45 -12.08 -13.30
C LYS A 105 -1.00 -12.04 -12.84
N LYS A 106 -0.76 -11.33 -11.74
CA LYS A 106 0.55 -11.31 -11.09
C LYS A 106 0.39 -11.68 -9.63
N LYS A 107 1.22 -12.62 -9.17
CA LYS A 107 1.20 -13.11 -7.80
C LYS A 107 2.44 -12.63 -7.07
N VAL A 108 2.26 -12.07 -5.89
CA VAL A 108 3.37 -11.56 -5.08
C VAL A 108 3.29 -12.16 -3.69
N ARG A 109 4.40 -12.73 -3.23
CA ARG A 109 4.54 -13.29 -1.89
C ARG A 109 5.82 -12.80 -1.25
N ASN A 110 5.81 -12.69 0.07
CA ASN A 110 7.02 -12.35 0.84
C ASN A 110 7.73 -11.15 0.24
N PHE A 111 6.96 -10.12 0.03
CA PHE A 111 7.39 -8.96 -0.75
C PHE A 111 8.55 -8.20 -0.14
N SER A 112 8.87 -8.43 1.13
CA SER A 112 9.92 -7.70 1.83
C SER A 112 11.25 -7.69 1.10
N LEU A 113 11.55 -8.75 0.34
CA LEU A 113 12.80 -8.82 -0.42
C LEU A 113 12.89 -7.79 -1.52
N GLY A 114 11.77 -7.50 -2.18
CA GLY A 114 11.74 -6.51 -3.25
C GLY A 114 12.08 -5.12 -2.77
N MET A 115 11.87 -4.83 -1.51
CA MET A 115 12.11 -3.52 -0.93
C MET A 115 13.56 -3.27 -0.54
N ARG A 116 14.40 -4.25 -0.65
CA ARG A 116 15.82 -4.12 -0.35
C ARG A 116 16.63 -3.52 -1.48
N GLN A 117 16.03 -3.43 -2.63
CA GLN A 117 16.71 -2.95 -3.83
C GLN A 117 16.55 -1.44 -4.04
#